data_ab2788ad4596002c6820c1c3bca02732
#
_entry.id   ab2788ad4596002c6820c1c3bca02732
#
_cell.length_a   1.000
_cell.length_b   1.000
_cell.length_c   1.000
_cell.angle_alpha   90.00
_cell.angle_beta   90.00
_cell.angle_gamma   90.00
#
_symmetry.space_group_name_H-M   'P 1'
#
loop_
_entity.id
_entity.type
_entity.pdbx_description
1 polymer ?
#
loop_
_entity_poly.entity_id
_entity_poly.type
_entity_poly.pdbx_seq_one_letter_code
_entity_poly.pdbx_strand_id
1 'polypeptide(L)'
;MIKDFIKKNRMLAAKKACAVVLLLFGMVFVLSNRDIYYSAHIDSVPVSAEAQEDETLIEFSGSRTFEQQFFGWNGTLKMVMIRFSNQGKELSTGSVSVNILDEDGNILQSTEKALSEIIRRTPFAFLETKELSENSTYILQVNVRDAYNPQGFGIYTHADKGSLFGSLSQDGAAIDNRLRTSFYYSFYNTKALADMFILLFLALLFVFVPFWRIDGVIEQKTGRKLDTTILISRVFFWATPVLCVFLGDRFNDYHLSEMIHRIATWQFWFNLSIYVLLLLIAYMILNRTQYACMLVLLLAFMLHIANYYVWVFRGCPILATDLQSAATALNVADNFSYTLDLTGVWGVVYILSFTAMLLSLRGYKGPRLKRRLFIGAACAAYACIFSILFIQTDFIPKRVKHEIWFPQRSYAKNGNALSFMMSWSAIKVEKPKNYSIEEVKKIAKAYPSDQASKTDASENGSPNIIAIMNESLADLNYNNPVNLSEDYLPFLHSLKENTVKGKLYVSIEGANTANTEFEFLTGNTLGFLPYHCVPYNEYIRDVLPSMAHSMKTQGYAGVNAFHPYRSSGWSRTIVYPLLGFNDCFFQ
;
A
#
# COMPACT_ATOMS: atom_id res chain seq x y z
N MET A 1 -48.28 -16.86 22.09
CA MET A 1 -48.26 -15.39 22.04
C MET A 1 -47.40 -14.76 23.15
N ILE A 2 -47.74 -14.93 24.46
CA ILE A 2 -46.93 -14.34 25.57
C ILE A 2 -45.52 -14.92 25.64
N LYS A 3 -45.36 -16.25 25.52
CA LYS A 3 -44.05 -16.90 25.50
C LYS A 3 -43.17 -16.45 24.32
N ASP A 4 -43.76 -16.22 23.15
CA ASP A 4 -43.04 -15.72 21.98
C ASP A 4 -42.63 -14.24 22.12
N PHE A 5 -43.48 -13.44 22.76
CA PHE A 5 -43.18 -12.04 23.10
C PHE A 5 -42.01 -11.95 24.09
N ILE A 6 -42.03 -12.76 25.15
CA ILE A 6 -40.97 -12.81 26.17
C ILE A 6 -39.67 -13.30 25.52
N LYS A 7 -39.70 -14.36 24.69
CA LYS A 7 -38.56 -14.91 23.98
C LYS A 7 -37.95 -13.86 23.02
N LYS A 8 -38.80 -13.13 22.29
CA LYS A 8 -38.39 -12.08 21.35
C LYS A 8 -37.72 -10.90 22.07
N ASN A 9 -38.24 -10.49 23.22
CA ASN A 9 -37.63 -9.39 24.03
C ASN A 9 -36.34 -9.84 24.69
N ARG A 10 -36.21 -11.05 25.20
CA ARG A 10 -34.94 -11.60 25.73
C ARG A 10 -33.86 -11.69 24.65
N MET A 11 -34.22 -12.11 23.44
CA MET A 11 -33.26 -12.15 22.33
C MET A 11 -32.79 -10.76 21.90
N LEU A 12 -33.67 -9.75 21.92
CA LEU A 12 -33.27 -8.36 21.62
C LEU A 12 -32.38 -7.79 22.73
N ALA A 13 -32.70 -8.08 23.99
CA ALA A 13 -31.87 -7.69 25.12
C ALA A 13 -30.47 -8.31 25.05
N ALA A 14 -30.38 -9.61 24.74
CA ALA A 14 -29.09 -10.29 24.53
C ALA A 14 -28.27 -9.65 23.40
N LYS A 15 -28.90 -9.30 22.27
CA LYS A 15 -28.23 -8.60 21.16
C LYS A 15 -27.72 -7.22 21.55
N LYS A 16 -28.53 -6.46 22.30
CA LYS A 16 -28.09 -5.15 22.82
C LYS A 16 -26.93 -5.29 23.80
N ALA A 17 -26.95 -6.32 24.67
CA ALA A 17 -25.82 -6.63 25.53
C ALA A 17 -24.55 -6.95 24.73
N CYS A 18 -24.64 -7.79 23.70
CA CYS A 18 -23.51 -8.05 22.79
C CYS A 18 -23.01 -6.77 22.09
N ALA A 19 -23.93 -5.90 21.66
CA ALA A 19 -23.56 -4.62 21.04
C ALA A 19 -22.78 -3.73 22.01
N VAL A 20 -23.20 -3.64 23.27
CA VAL A 20 -22.50 -2.88 24.31
C VAL A 20 -21.11 -3.47 24.56
N VAL A 21 -20.99 -4.79 24.67
CA VAL A 21 -19.69 -5.46 24.85
C VAL A 21 -18.74 -5.16 23.68
N LEU A 22 -19.23 -5.20 22.44
CA LEU A 22 -18.43 -4.82 21.27
C LEU A 22 -17.94 -3.37 21.32
N LEU A 23 -18.80 -2.43 21.73
CA LEU A 23 -18.42 -1.02 21.84
C LEU A 23 -17.43 -0.77 22.99
N LEU A 24 -17.61 -1.44 24.13
CA LEU A 24 -16.65 -1.38 25.23
C LEU A 24 -15.30 -1.96 24.82
N PHE A 25 -15.32 -3.09 24.10
CA PHE A 25 -14.10 -3.65 23.50
C PHE A 25 -13.43 -2.64 22.56
N GLY A 26 -14.22 -1.95 21.70
CA GLY A 26 -13.71 -0.90 20.82
C GLY A 26 -13.06 0.25 21.60
N MET A 27 -13.67 0.69 22.71
CA MET A 27 -13.08 1.73 23.57
C MET A 27 -11.75 1.29 24.19
N VAL A 28 -11.72 0.07 24.75
CA VAL A 28 -10.47 -0.51 25.31
C VAL A 28 -9.42 -0.67 24.22
N PHE A 29 -9.80 -1.17 23.04
CA PHE A 29 -8.91 -1.34 21.90
C PHE A 29 -8.27 -0.01 21.47
N VAL A 30 -9.04 1.07 21.37
CA VAL A 30 -8.52 2.41 21.07
C VAL A 30 -7.52 2.85 22.13
N LEU A 31 -7.83 2.68 23.42
CA LEU A 31 -6.94 3.09 24.53
C LEU A 31 -5.66 2.23 24.62
N SER A 32 -5.76 0.94 24.32
CA SER A 32 -4.60 0.03 24.34
C SER A 32 -3.58 0.31 23.24
N ASN A 33 -4.02 0.94 22.14
CA ASN A 33 -3.18 1.28 20.99
C ASN A 33 -2.82 2.78 20.94
N ARG A 34 -2.74 3.44 22.09
CA ARG A 34 -2.52 4.89 22.17
C ARG A 34 -1.25 5.39 21.48
N ASP A 35 -0.22 4.58 21.37
CA ASP A 35 1.05 4.93 20.72
C ASP A 35 0.89 5.15 19.21
N ILE A 36 -0.16 4.58 18.60
CA ILE A 36 -0.52 4.76 17.19
C ILE A 36 -1.01 6.19 16.89
N TYR A 37 -1.48 6.91 17.91
CA TYR A 37 -1.93 8.30 17.74
C TYR A 37 -0.81 9.32 17.70
N TYR A 38 0.44 8.90 17.84
CA TYR A 38 1.58 9.73 17.52
C TYR A 38 1.81 9.71 16.00
N SER A 39 1.33 10.76 15.36
CA SER A 39 1.51 10.95 13.92
C SER A 39 2.81 11.71 13.66
N ALA A 40 3.54 11.33 12.61
CA ALA A 40 4.65 12.13 12.11
C ALA A 40 4.11 13.13 11.08
N HIS A 41 4.35 14.41 11.31
CA HIS A 41 4.10 15.44 10.31
C HIS A 41 5.42 15.82 9.66
N ILE A 42 5.44 15.85 8.33
CA ILE A 42 6.59 16.29 7.56
C ILE A 42 6.21 17.64 6.95
N ASP A 43 6.79 18.70 7.46
CA ASP A 43 6.74 19.96 6.78
C ASP A 43 7.79 19.97 5.67
N SER A 44 7.41 19.45 4.52
CA SER A 44 8.16 19.56 3.30
C SER A 44 7.34 20.35 2.30
N VAL A 45 7.90 21.42 1.77
CA VAL A 45 7.32 22.00 0.55
C VAL A 45 7.36 20.93 -0.51
N PRO A 46 6.22 20.53 -1.10
CA PRO A 46 6.20 19.50 -2.13
C PRO A 46 7.08 19.96 -3.27
N VAL A 47 8.10 19.17 -3.61
CA VAL A 47 8.95 19.40 -4.77
C VAL A 47 8.14 18.97 -5.98
N SER A 48 7.41 19.89 -6.60
CA SER A 48 6.99 19.70 -7.99
C SER A 48 8.26 19.67 -8.88
N ALA A 49 8.19 19.03 -10.04
CA ALA A 49 9.33 19.02 -10.97
C ALA A 49 9.76 20.45 -11.37
N GLU A 50 8.83 21.40 -11.37
CA GLU A 50 9.05 22.83 -11.61
C GLU A 50 9.80 23.53 -10.46
N ALA A 51 9.68 23.05 -9.23
CA ALA A 51 10.35 23.62 -8.06
C ALA A 51 11.85 23.26 -7.96
N GLN A 52 12.41 22.47 -8.86
CA GLN A 52 13.86 22.24 -8.93
C GLN A 52 14.60 23.40 -9.61
N GLU A 53 13.92 24.20 -10.42
CA GLU A 53 14.53 25.34 -11.13
C GLU A 53 14.82 26.53 -10.21
N ASP A 54 14.15 26.62 -9.04
CA ASP A 54 14.30 27.72 -8.09
C ASP A 54 15.30 27.44 -6.96
N GLU A 55 16.05 26.34 -7.03
CA GLU A 55 17.08 26.01 -6.04
C GLU A 55 18.39 26.73 -6.35
N THR A 56 18.92 27.43 -5.36
CA THR A 56 20.23 28.12 -5.44
C THR A 56 21.20 27.45 -4.48
N LEU A 57 22.40 27.14 -4.94
CA LEU A 57 23.49 26.64 -4.12
C LEU A 57 24.32 27.79 -3.61
N ILE A 58 24.45 27.90 -2.29
CA ILE A 58 25.41 28.81 -1.65
C ILE A 58 26.67 28.01 -1.35
N GLU A 59 27.71 28.26 -2.13
CA GLU A 59 29.02 27.64 -1.93
C GLU A 59 29.86 28.45 -0.97
N PHE A 60 30.61 27.78 -0.09
CA PHE A 60 31.52 28.43 0.86
C PHE A 60 32.67 27.50 1.25
N SER A 61 33.72 28.10 1.81
CA SER A 61 34.83 27.39 2.42
C SER A 61 35.08 27.94 3.83
N GLY A 62 35.57 27.07 4.73
CA GLY A 62 35.80 27.39 6.13
C GLY A 62 34.56 27.28 6.98
N SER A 63 34.48 28.05 8.05
CA SER A 63 33.36 28.03 8.99
C SER A 63 32.30 29.05 8.60
N ARG A 64 31.01 28.66 8.66
CA ARG A 64 29.84 29.51 8.38
C ARG A 64 28.69 29.18 9.31
N THR A 65 27.91 30.22 9.61
CA THR A 65 26.66 30.10 10.39
C THR A 65 25.49 30.58 9.54
N PHE A 66 24.47 29.72 9.42
CA PHE A 66 23.20 30.07 8.79
C PHE A 66 22.12 30.07 9.86
N GLU A 67 21.28 31.10 9.87
CA GLU A 67 20.16 31.24 10.80
C GLU A 67 18.86 31.42 10.00
N GLN A 68 17.99 30.42 10.04
CA GLN A 68 16.69 30.44 9.39
C GLN A 68 15.60 30.59 10.44
N GLN A 69 14.90 31.69 10.40
CA GLN A 69 13.69 31.87 11.21
C GLN A 69 12.56 30.98 10.66
N PHE A 70 11.84 30.30 11.53
CA PHE A 70 10.68 29.48 11.17
C PHE A 70 9.60 29.54 12.25
N PHE A 71 8.35 29.27 11.85
CA PHE A 71 7.23 29.19 12.78
C PHE A 71 7.04 27.75 13.25
N GLY A 72 6.91 27.57 14.55
CA GLY A 72 6.74 26.25 15.15
C GLY A 72 5.42 25.62 14.77
N TRP A 73 5.44 24.30 14.65
CA TRP A 73 4.26 23.48 14.55
C TRP A 73 3.98 22.82 15.90
N ASN A 74 2.70 22.66 16.25
CA ASN A 74 2.32 22.03 17.51
C ASN A 74 2.75 20.55 17.53
N GLY A 75 3.76 20.25 18.32
CA GLY A 75 4.34 18.91 18.44
C GLY A 75 5.81 18.90 18.79
N THR A 76 6.36 17.71 18.92
CA THR A 76 7.76 17.50 19.25
C THR A 76 8.58 17.39 17.97
N LEU A 77 9.49 18.32 17.75
CA LEU A 77 10.42 18.26 16.62
C LEU A 77 11.43 17.14 16.85
N LYS A 78 11.42 16.13 15.96
CA LYS A 78 12.28 14.95 16.07
C LYS A 78 13.52 15.03 15.21
N MET A 79 13.40 15.65 14.04
CA MET A 79 14.48 15.67 13.05
C MET A 79 14.31 16.84 12.10
N VAL A 80 15.43 17.38 11.65
CA VAL A 80 15.50 18.32 10.54
C VAL A 80 16.35 17.69 9.44
N MET A 81 15.86 17.66 8.23
CA MET A 81 16.63 17.23 7.05
C MET A 81 17.10 18.48 6.30
N ILE A 82 18.39 18.56 6.04
CA ILE A 82 19.00 19.70 5.35
C ILE A 82 19.66 19.22 4.07
N ARG A 83 19.56 20.03 3.01
CA ARG A 83 20.16 19.70 1.71
C ARG A 83 21.50 20.40 1.53
N PHE A 84 22.54 19.59 1.36
CA PHE A 84 23.91 20.04 1.12
C PHE A 84 24.42 19.62 -0.25
N SER A 85 25.49 20.27 -0.70
CA SER A 85 26.33 19.83 -1.82
C SER A 85 27.76 19.65 -1.33
N ASN A 86 28.30 18.45 -1.52
CA ASN A 86 29.72 18.16 -1.33
C ASN A 86 30.44 17.90 -2.66
N GLN A 87 29.77 18.16 -3.78
CA GLN A 87 30.24 17.90 -5.15
C GLN A 87 30.84 16.50 -5.39
N GLY A 88 30.36 15.52 -4.62
CA GLY A 88 30.74 14.10 -4.76
C GLY A 88 32.12 13.75 -4.20
N LYS A 89 32.72 14.59 -3.36
CA LYS A 89 33.99 14.32 -2.70
C LYS A 89 33.83 14.19 -1.20
N GLU A 90 34.64 13.31 -0.62
CA GLU A 90 34.71 13.13 0.83
C GLU A 90 35.31 14.37 1.48
N LEU A 91 34.62 14.90 2.48
CA LEU A 91 35.11 15.97 3.36
C LEU A 91 35.70 15.28 4.58
N SER A 92 36.99 15.39 4.76
CA SER A 92 37.72 14.64 5.78
C SER A 92 37.83 15.33 7.15
N THR A 93 37.49 16.59 7.25
CA THR A 93 37.63 17.38 8.49
C THR A 93 36.46 18.34 8.67
N GLY A 94 36.10 18.62 9.93
CA GLY A 94 35.05 19.55 10.31
C GLY A 94 33.73 18.88 10.69
N SER A 95 32.76 19.71 11.07
CA SER A 95 31.45 19.26 11.54
C SER A 95 30.33 20.22 11.14
N VAL A 96 29.10 19.72 11.17
CA VAL A 96 27.88 20.52 11.07
C VAL A 96 27.07 20.32 12.34
N SER A 97 26.87 21.38 13.12
CA SER A 97 25.94 21.40 14.23
C SER A 97 24.64 22.09 13.84
N VAL A 98 23.53 21.49 14.24
CA VAL A 98 22.19 22.02 14.00
C VAL A 98 21.53 22.26 15.35
N ASN A 99 21.18 23.52 15.60
CA ASN A 99 20.54 23.96 16.84
C ASN A 99 19.15 24.53 16.52
N ILE A 100 18.21 24.27 17.41
CA ILE A 100 16.92 24.97 17.43
C ILE A 100 16.95 25.92 18.62
N LEU A 101 16.76 27.19 18.36
CA LEU A 101 16.75 28.25 19.38
C LEU A 101 15.35 28.84 19.51
N ASP A 102 15.04 29.34 20.72
CA ASP A 102 13.88 30.19 20.96
C ASP A 102 14.12 31.65 20.50
N GLU A 103 13.14 32.52 20.67
CA GLU A 103 13.22 33.95 20.34
C GLU A 103 14.29 34.70 21.14
N ASP A 104 14.61 34.21 22.33
CA ASP A 104 15.63 34.80 23.21
C ASP A 104 17.04 34.28 22.90
N GLY A 105 17.20 33.38 21.94
CA GLY A 105 18.45 32.79 21.53
C GLY A 105 18.92 31.61 22.39
N ASN A 106 18.08 31.05 23.26
CA ASN A 106 18.44 29.88 24.04
C ASN A 106 18.33 28.61 23.19
N ILE A 107 19.30 27.71 23.30
CA ILE A 107 19.29 26.44 22.58
C ILE A 107 18.27 25.50 23.22
N LEU A 108 17.24 25.13 22.46
CA LEU A 108 16.21 24.18 22.86
C LEU A 108 16.61 22.74 22.54
N GLN A 109 17.20 22.53 21.36
CA GLN A 109 17.62 21.25 20.84
C GLN A 109 18.93 21.42 20.07
N SER A 110 19.81 20.42 20.13
CA SER A 110 21.07 20.43 19.41
C SER A 110 21.46 19.04 18.93
N THR A 111 22.10 18.98 17.78
CA THR A 111 22.70 17.77 17.23
C THR A 111 23.89 18.13 16.35
N GLU A 112 24.89 17.26 16.26
CA GLU A 112 26.10 17.50 15.47
C GLU A 112 26.46 16.24 14.67
N LYS A 113 27.00 16.46 13.47
CA LYS A 113 27.53 15.40 12.60
C LYS A 113 28.86 15.81 12.02
N ALA A 114 29.75 14.84 11.84
CA ALA A 114 30.99 15.05 11.11
C ALA A 114 30.70 15.38 9.64
N LEU A 115 31.53 16.20 9.00
CA LEU A 115 31.35 16.53 7.57
C LEU A 115 31.46 15.31 6.67
N SER A 116 32.19 14.28 7.07
CA SER A 116 32.26 12.99 6.39
C SER A 116 30.92 12.24 6.32
N GLU A 117 29.99 12.55 7.24
CA GLU A 117 28.63 11.97 7.26
C GLU A 117 27.62 12.79 6.43
N ILE A 118 28.04 13.93 5.88
CA ILE A 118 27.13 14.82 5.16
C ILE A 118 26.91 14.31 3.74
N ILE A 119 25.65 14.00 3.45
CA ILE A 119 25.15 13.60 2.13
C ILE A 119 24.19 14.67 1.58
N ARG A 120 23.78 14.54 0.33
CA ARG A 120 22.89 15.50 -0.33
C ARG A 120 21.63 15.84 0.47
N ARG A 121 21.08 14.87 1.22
CA ARG A 121 19.96 15.07 2.16
C ARG A 121 20.36 14.46 3.48
N THR A 122 20.85 15.29 4.40
CA THR A 122 21.34 14.81 5.68
C THR A 122 20.28 14.98 6.76
N PRO A 123 19.88 13.88 7.42
CA PRO A 123 18.98 13.93 8.57
C PRO A 123 19.76 14.31 9.84
N PHE A 124 19.27 15.29 10.57
CA PHE A 124 19.75 15.69 11.89
C PHE A 124 18.66 15.34 12.91
N ALA A 125 18.80 14.18 13.55
CA ALA A 125 17.89 13.73 14.59
C ALA A 125 18.30 14.30 15.95
N PHE A 126 17.32 14.74 16.74
CA PHE A 126 17.53 15.26 18.08
C PHE A 126 17.31 14.15 19.12
N LEU A 127 18.27 13.95 20.01
CA LEU A 127 18.19 12.98 21.11
C LEU A 127 17.26 13.53 22.20
N GLU A 128 17.46 14.78 22.59
CA GLU A 128 16.56 15.48 23.50
C GLU A 128 15.56 16.25 22.67
N THR A 129 14.27 15.96 22.85
CA THR A 129 13.20 16.54 22.04
C THR A 129 12.31 17.42 22.91
N LYS A 130 12.02 18.63 22.41
CA LYS A 130 11.11 19.58 23.05
C LYS A 130 9.87 19.80 22.20
N GLU A 131 8.75 20.00 22.86
CA GLU A 131 7.50 20.37 22.20
C GLU A 131 7.60 21.84 21.79
N LEU A 132 7.31 22.11 20.52
CA LEU A 132 7.27 23.46 19.97
C LEU A 132 5.84 23.95 19.95
N SER A 133 5.64 25.21 20.32
CA SER A 133 4.31 25.83 20.27
C SER A 133 3.97 26.28 18.86
N GLU A 134 2.70 26.07 18.48
CA GLU A 134 2.19 26.50 17.18
C GLU A 134 2.27 28.03 17.03
N ASN A 135 2.71 28.49 15.88
CA ASN A 135 2.88 29.90 15.52
C ASN A 135 3.90 30.70 16.35
N SER A 136 4.63 30.07 17.26
CA SER A 136 5.76 30.72 17.92
C SER A 136 6.97 30.71 16.98
N THR A 137 7.79 31.75 17.10
CA THR A 137 8.98 31.92 16.27
C THR A 137 10.16 31.16 16.86
N TYR A 138 10.87 30.45 16.00
CA TYR A 138 12.10 29.70 16.34
C TYR A 138 13.18 29.99 15.30
N ILE A 139 14.42 29.72 15.66
CA ILE A 139 15.56 29.85 14.78
C ILE A 139 16.22 28.50 14.58
N LEU A 140 16.30 28.04 13.33
CA LEU A 140 17.13 26.92 12.91
C LEU A 140 18.53 27.47 12.63
N GLN A 141 19.47 27.21 13.53
CA GLN A 141 20.87 27.62 13.36
C GLN A 141 21.67 26.41 12.86
N VAL A 142 22.34 26.60 11.72
CA VAL A 142 23.20 25.60 11.10
C VAL A 142 24.63 26.14 11.13
N ASN A 143 25.46 25.58 12.02
CA ASN A 143 26.85 25.96 12.14
C ASN A 143 27.71 24.91 11.44
N VAL A 144 28.39 25.34 10.38
CA VAL A 144 29.40 24.55 9.69
C VAL A 144 30.77 24.97 10.18
N ARG A 145 31.60 24.05 10.61
CA ARG A 145 32.95 24.28 11.12
C ARG A 145 33.97 23.57 10.25
N ASP A 146 35.02 24.30 9.90
CA ASP A 146 36.21 23.79 9.21
C ASP A 146 35.93 23.02 7.91
N ALA A 147 34.96 23.48 7.14
CA ALA A 147 34.64 22.93 5.83
C ALA A 147 35.65 23.37 4.76
N TYR A 148 36.83 22.80 4.80
CA TYR A 148 37.86 23.05 3.83
C TYR A 148 37.80 22.01 2.71
N ASN A 149 37.18 22.38 1.59
CA ASN A 149 37.15 21.58 0.36
C ASN A 149 37.66 22.44 -0.80
N PRO A 150 38.67 21.98 -1.58
CA PRO A 150 39.19 22.71 -2.73
C PRO A 150 38.16 23.00 -3.82
N GLN A 151 37.01 22.29 -3.81
CA GLN A 151 35.95 22.43 -4.81
C GLN A 151 34.66 23.06 -4.28
N GLY A 152 34.68 23.59 -3.06
CA GLY A 152 33.50 24.16 -2.41
C GLY A 152 32.61 23.12 -1.73
N PHE A 153 32.09 23.49 -0.58
CA PHE A 153 31.01 22.85 0.10
C PHE A 153 29.83 23.82 0.09
N GLY A 154 28.61 23.34 -0.02
CA GLY A 154 27.49 24.25 -0.18
C GLY A 154 26.22 23.78 0.49
N ILE A 155 25.35 24.73 0.77
CA ILE A 155 23.99 24.49 1.27
C ILE A 155 22.97 24.99 0.24
N TYR A 156 21.93 24.19 -0.01
CA TYR A 156 20.89 24.59 -0.93
C TYR A 156 19.87 25.50 -0.27
N THR A 157 19.48 26.54 -0.99
CA THR A 157 18.40 27.46 -0.63
C THR A 157 17.31 27.44 -1.70
N HIS A 158 16.15 28.00 -1.38
CA HIS A 158 15.00 28.09 -2.26
C HIS A 158 14.41 29.49 -2.21
N ALA A 159 14.01 30.04 -3.36
CA ALA A 159 13.45 31.37 -3.46
C ALA A 159 12.07 31.51 -2.82
N ASP A 160 11.23 30.49 -2.93
CA ASP A 160 9.92 30.48 -2.28
C ASP A 160 10.06 30.25 -0.78
N LYS A 161 9.71 31.25 0.01
CA LYS A 161 9.78 31.20 1.49
C LYS A 161 8.64 30.40 2.10
N GLY A 162 7.50 30.29 1.43
CA GLY A 162 6.30 29.72 2.02
C GLY A 162 5.82 30.49 3.26
N SER A 163 4.73 30.05 3.87
CA SER A 163 4.16 30.69 5.08
C SER A 163 4.87 30.33 6.39
N LEU A 164 5.74 29.32 6.37
CA LEU A 164 6.36 28.74 7.57
C LEU A 164 7.76 29.24 7.86
N PHE A 165 8.36 29.98 6.93
CA PHE A 165 9.74 30.48 7.05
C PHE A 165 9.77 31.99 7.07
N GLY A 166 10.54 32.53 8.01
CA GLY A 166 10.87 33.95 8.10
C GLY A 166 12.21 34.29 7.39
N SER A 167 12.98 35.15 8.02
CA SER A 167 14.28 35.58 7.50
C SER A 167 15.35 34.50 7.52
N LEU A 168 16.24 34.50 6.53
CA LEU A 168 17.48 33.74 6.53
C LEU A 168 18.66 34.72 6.60
N SER A 169 19.66 34.40 7.42
CA SER A 169 20.94 35.10 7.44
C SER A 169 22.11 34.11 7.33
N GLN A 170 23.23 34.61 6.79
CA GLN A 170 24.52 33.94 6.79
C GLN A 170 25.55 34.88 7.44
N ASP A 171 26.15 34.43 8.54
CA ASP A 171 27.09 35.18 9.34
C ASP A 171 26.55 36.61 9.70
N GLY A 172 25.24 36.69 9.96
CA GLY A 172 24.51 37.92 10.27
C GLY A 172 24.09 38.77 9.05
N ALA A 173 24.50 38.42 7.83
CA ALA A 173 24.05 39.09 6.61
C ALA A 173 22.76 38.45 6.08
N ALA A 174 21.72 39.27 5.83
CA ALA A 174 20.42 38.77 5.36
C ALA A 174 20.51 38.20 3.93
N ILE A 175 19.83 37.10 3.70
CA ILE A 175 19.70 36.44 2.40
C ILE A 175 18.18 36.34 2.05
N ASP A 176 17.85 36.68 0.80
CA ASP A 176 16.44 36.69 0.34
C ASP A 176 15.96 35.32 -0.15
N ASN A 177 16.38 34.27 0.48
CA ASN A 177 15.97 32.88 0.23
C ASN A 177 15.66 32.22 1.57
N ARG A 178 15.25 30.93 1.53
CA ARG A 178 15.20 30.06 2.71
C ARG A 178 16.08 28.83 2.55
N LEU A 179 16.51 28.23 3.64
CA LEU A 179 17.22 26.96 3.58
C LEU A 179 16.33 25.86 3.00
N ARG A 180 16.91 24.99 2.20
CA ARG A 180 16.21 23.81 1.70
C ARG A 180 16.19 22.73 2.80
N THR A 181 15.16 22.80 3.62
CA THR A 181 15.00 21.95 4.80
C THR A 181 13.63 21.25 4.80
N SER A 182 13.54 20.16 5.54
CA SER A 182 12.26 19.52 5.88
C SER A 182 12.26 19.21 7.37
N PHE A 183 11.20 19.59 8.06
CA PHE A 183 11.00 19.41 9.48
C PHE A 183 10.14 18.19 9.74
N TYR A 184 10.54 17.33 10.69
CA TYR A 184 9.82 16.11 11.05
C TYR A 184 9.36 16.23 12.51
N TYR A 185 8.04 16.46 12.66
CA TYR A 185 7.39 16.57 13.96
C TYR A 185 6.70 15.26 14.33
N SER A 186 6.68 14.95 15.61
CA SER A 186 5.79 13.96 16.21
C SER A 186 4.78 14.68 17.09
N PHE A 187 3.50 14.48 16.83
CA PHE A 187 2.43 15.07 17.61
C PHE A 187 1.37 14.04 17.95
N TYR A 188 0.71 14.24 19.08
CA TYR A 188 -0.39 13.39 19.49
C TYR A 188 -1.69 13.82 18.81
N ASN A 189 -2.20 12.98 17.93
CA ASN A 189 -3.40 13.28 17.14
C ASN A 189 -4.67 13.13 17.99
N THR A 190 -4.90 14.10 18.86
CA THR A 190 -6.09 14.15 19.73
C THR A 190 -7.39 14.18 18.93
N LYS A 191 -7.38 14.80 17.74
CA LYS A 191 -8.54 14.86 16.85
C LYS A 191 -8.96 13.47 16.38
N ALA A 192 -8.01 12.69 15.86
CA ALA A 192 -8.30 11.32 15.42
C ALA A 192 -8.82 10.45 16.58
N LEU A 193 -8.24 10.59 17.77
CA LEU A 193 -8.71 9.91 18.97
C LEU A 193 -10.15 10.34 19.33
N ALA A 194 -10.43 11.64 19.34
CA ALA A 194 -11.76 12.17 19.61
C ALA A 194 -12.80 11.68 18.60
N ASP A 195 -12.48 11.69 17.31
CA ASP A 195 -13.37 11.21 16.24
C ASP A 195 -13.75 9.74 16.43
N MET A 196 -12.80 8.89 16.84
CA MET A 196 -13.08 7.47 17.14
C MET A 196 -13.97 7.31 18.37
N PHE A 197 -13.72 8.06 19.45
CA PHE A 197 -14.56 8.03 20.65
C PHE A 197 -15.95 8.58 20.37
N ILE A 198 -16.07 9.64 19.57
CA ILE A 198 -17.36 10.19 19.16
C ILE A 198 -18.17 9.12 18.40
N LEU A 199 -17.55 8.41 17.45
CA LEU A 199 -18.22 7.36 16.69
C LEU A 199 -18.70 6.22 17.60
N LEU A 200 -17.85 5.73 18.50
CA LEU A 200 -18.20 4.70 19.49
C LEU A 200 -19.32 5.16 20.42
N PHE A 201 -19.24 6.40 20.89
CA PHE A 201 -20.24 7.00 21.78
C PHE A 201 -21.59 7.18 21.08
N LEU A 202 -21.61 7.69 19.85
CA LEU A 202 -22.82 7.79 19.05
C LEU A 202 -23.46 6.42 18.80
N ALA A 203 -22.63 5.40 18.51
CA ALA A 203 -23.11 4.03 18.40
C ALA A 203 -23.70 3.51 19.72
N LEU A 204 -23.07 3.83 20.85
CA LEU A 204 -23.56 3.46 22.17
C LEU A 204 -24.91 4.14 22.48
N LEU A 205 -25.01 5.45 22.23
CA LEU A 205 -26.26 6.18 22.35
C LEU A 205 -27.36 5.55 21.49
N PHE A 206 -27.06 5.21 20.24
CA PHE A 206 -28.00 4.57 19.33
C PHE A 206 -28.51 3.22 19.89
N VAL A 207 -27.65 2.38 20.49
CA VAL A 207 -28.03 1.11 21.10
C VAL A 207 -29.02 1.29 22.23
N PHE A 208 -28.91 2.39 23.00
CA PHE A 208 -29.80 2.69 24.12
C PHE A 208 -31.07 3.41 23.72
N VAL A 209 -31.24 3.87 22.46
CA VAL A 209 -32.47 4.51 22.01
C VAL A 209 -33.69 3.63 22.34
N PRO A 210 -34.72 4.15 23.08
CA PRO A 210 -35.90 3.40 23.41
C PRO A 210 -36.95 3.44 22.28
N PHE A 211 -36.62 2.79 21.16
CA PHE A 211 -37.47 2.76 19.95
C PHE A 211 -38.93 2.37 20.24
N TRP A 212 -39.17 1.54 21.25
CA TRP A 212 -40.53 1.14 21.66
C TRP A 212 -41.37 2.34 22.17
N ARG A 213 -40.72 3.35 22.78
CA ARG A 213 -41.42 4.59 23.17
C ARG A 213 -41.77 5.42 21.95
N ILE A 214 -40.86 5.49 20.97
CA ILE A 214 -41.08 6.21 19.72
C ILE A 214 -42.27 5.58 18.98
N ASP A 215 -42.30 4.23 18.89
CA ASP A 215 -43.41 3.48 18.30
C ASP A 215 -44.74 3.79 18.98
N GLY A 216 -44.76 3.83 20.32
CA GLY A 216 -45.96 4.20 21.10
C GLY A 216 -46.45 5.61 20.83
N VAL A 217 -45.56 6.59 20.77
CA VAL A 217 -45.94 8.00 20.46
C VAL A 217 -46.50 8.12 19.03
N ILE A 218 -45.89 7.41 18.06
CA ILE A 218 -46.38 7.40 16.68
C ILE A 218 -47.77 6.76 16.61
N GLU A 219 -47.99 5.62 17.30
CA GLU A 219 -49.27 4.94 17.33
C GLU A 219 -50.36 5.82 17.93
N GLN A 220 -50.06 6.52 19.04
CA GLN A 220 -51.01 7.48 19.67
C GLN A 220 -51.36 8.66 18.76
N LYS A 221 -50.37 9.21 18.01
CA LYS A 221 -50.62 10.39 17.17
C LYS A 221 -51.24 10.08 15.82
N THR A 222 -50.95 8.92 15.25
CA THR A 222 -51.30 8.59 13.83
C THR A 222 -52.29 7.43 13.71
N GLY A 223 -52.57 6.72 14.81
CA GLY A 223 -53.35 5.47 14.79
C GLY A 223 -52.68 4.29 14.07
N ARG A 224 -51.44 4.46 13.59
CA ARG A 224 -50.72 3.44 12.83
C ARG A 224 -49.64 2.75 13.65
N LYS A 225 -49.66 1.41 13.67
CA LYS A 225 -48.58 0.61 14.28
C LYS A 225 -47.36 0.63 13.37
N LEU A 226 -46.32 1.32 13.77
CA LEU A 226 -45.02 1.35 13.10
C LEU A 226 -43.97 0.64 13.98
N ASP A 227 -43.08 -0.12 13.37
CA ASP A 227 -41.87 -0.65 14.06
C ASP A 227 -40.67 0.15 13.53
N THR A 228 -40.25 1.18 14.27
CA THR A 228 -39.16 2.08 13.89
C THR A 228 -37.83 1.31 13.73
N THR A 229 -37.61 0.24 14.49
CA THR A 229 -36.41 -0.57 14.36
C THR A 229 -36.32 -1.28 13.00
N ILE A 230 -37.47 -1.72 12.47
CA ILE A 230 -37.53 -2.31 11.13
C ILE A 230 -37.32 -1.23 10.05
N LEU A 231 -37.92 -0.06 10.25
CA LEU A 231 -37.74 1.06 9.31
C LEU A 231 -36.26 1.47 9.22
N ILE A 232 -35.63 1.68 10.37
CA ILE A 232 -34.21 2.03 10.44
C ILE A 232 -33.33 0.91 9.84
N SER A 233 -33.67 -0.37 10.09
CA SER A 233 -32.98 -1.49 9.47
C SER A 233 -33.07 -1.48 7.94
N ARG A 234 -34.15 -0.97 7.36
CA ARG A 234 -34.27 -0.76 5.90
C ARG A 234 -33.42 0.42 5.43
N VAL A 235 -33.36 1.49 6.21
CA VAL A 235 -32.46 2.63 5.91
C VAL A 235 -31.01 2.16 5.91
N PHE A 236 -30.57 1.43 6.93
CA PHE A 236 -29.24 0.84 6.99
C PHE A 236 -28.95 -0.10 5.82
N PHE A 237 -29.97 -0.87 5.38
CA PHE A 237 -29.81 -1.77 4.23
C PHE A 237 -29.38 -1.00 2.98
N TRP A 238 -30.05 0.10 2.66
CA TRP A 238 -29.67 0.92 1.49
C TRP A 238 -28.47 1.82 1.72
N ALA A 239 -28.14 2.18 2.97
CA ALA A 239 -26.95 2.92 3.33
C ALA A 239 -25.68 2.06 3.33
N THR A 240 -25.77 0.74 3.56
CA THR A 240 -24.63 -0.16 3.68
C THR A 240 -23.67 -0.10 2.48
N PRO A 241 -24.12 -0.13 1.21
CA PRO A 241 -23.20 0.02 0.08
C PRO A 241 -22.41 1.34 0.09
N VAL A 242 -23.06 2.45 0.48
CA VAL A 242 -22.39 3.76 0.62
C VAL A 242 -21.34 3.70 1.72
N LEU A 243 -21.67 3.09 2.87
CA LEU A 243 -20.75 2.90 3.98
C LEU A 243 -19.54 2.05 3.59
N CYS A 244 -19.73 1.04 2.73
CA CYS A 244 -18.61 0.23 2.22
C CYS A 244 -17.70 1.03 1.29
N VAL A 245 -18.25 1.89 0.42
CA VAL A 245 -17.44 2.78 -0.45
C VAL A 245 -16.66 3.77 0.42
N PHE A 246 -17.30 4.42 1.39
CA PHE A 246 -16.64 5.37 2.28
C PHE A 246 -15.56 4.72 3.15
N LEU A 247 -15.77 3.48 3.59
CA LEU A 247 -14.73 2.71 4.26
C LEU A 247 -13.50 2.55 3.37
N GLY A 248 -13.69 2.17 2.10
CA GLY A 248 -12.61 2.05 1.13
C GLY A 248 -11.90 3.36 0.82
N ASP A 249 -12.65 4.44 0.68
CA ASP A 249 -12.08 5.77 0.45
C ASP A 249 -11.23 6.20 1.66
N ARG A 250 -11.65 5.87 2.88
CA ARG A 250 -10.88 6.17 4.09
C ARG A 250 -9.55 5.38 4.15
N PHE A 251 -9.54 4.12 3.70
CA PHE A 251 -8.30 3.33 3.56
C PHE A 251 -7.37 3.88 2.46
N ASN A 252 -7.87 4.73 1.57
CA ASN A 252 -7.10 5.47 0.57
C ASN A 252 -6.81 6.93 1.01
N ASP A 253 -6.88 7.22 2.31
CA ASP A 253 -6.60 8.51 2.95
C ASP A 253 -7.50 9.69 2.55
N TYR A 254 -8.66 9.43 1.94
CA TYR A 254 -9.61 10.50 1.66
C TYR A 254 -10.26 11.06 2.92
N HIS A 255 -10.35 12.38 2.98
CA HIS A 255 -11.13 13.08 4.01
C HIS A 255 -12.62 13.07 3.67
N LEU A 256 -13.47 13.28 4.68
CA LEU A 256 -14.94 13.23 4.52
C LEU A 256 -15.46 14.21 3.45
N SER A 257 -14.89 15.40 3.36
CA SER A 257 -15.24 16.39 2.32
C SER A 257 -14.97 15.89 0.91
N GLU A 258 -13.84 15.21 0.72
CA GLU A 258 -13.45 14.62 -0.56
C GLU A 258 -14.35 13.44 -0.92
N MET A 259 -14.68 12.57 0.06
CA MET A 259 -15.62 11.45 -0.14
C MET A 259 -16.99 11.95 -0.62
N ILE A 260 -17.48 13.08 -0.06
CA ILE A 260 -18.75 13.69 -0.49
C ILE A 260 -18.64 14.19 -1.95
N HIS A 261 -17.55 14.85 -2.32
CA HIS A 261 -17.34 15.29 -3.72
C HIS A 261 -17.26 14.12 -4.70
N ARG A 262 -16.72 12.97 -4.26
CA ARG A 262 -16.63 11.77 -5.08
C ARG A 262 -18.00 11.17 -5.47
N ILE A 263 -19.07 11.47 -4.73
CA ILE A 263 -20.44 11.02 -5.05
C ILE A 263 -20.87 11.46 -6.47
N ALA A 264 -20.34 12.57 -6.97
CA ALA A 264 -20.60 13.05 -8.33
C ALA A 264 -19.83 12.28 -9.42
N THR A 265 -18.96 11.33 -9.08
CA THR A 265 -18.08 10.64 -10.03
C THR A 265 -18.62 9.27 -10.45
N TRP A 266 -18.27 8.81 -11.66
CA TRP A 266 -18.56 7.46 -12.13
C TRP A 266 -17.93 6.38 -11.26
N GLN A 267 -16.74 6.64 -10.69
CA GLN A 267 -16.03 5.75 -9.80
C GLN A 267 -16.86 5.38 -8.58
N PHE A 268 -17.49 6.37 -7.94
CA PHE A 268 -18.36 6.14 -6.81
C PHE A 268 -19.53 5.21 -7.18
N TRP A 269 -20.22 5.49 -8.26
CA TRP A 269 -21.41 4.72 -8.67
C TRP A 269 -21.07 3.29 -9.09
N PHE A 270 -19.92 3.07 -9.73
CA PHE A 270 -19.49 1.72 -10.06
C PHE A 270 -19.10 0.91 -8.81
N ASN A 271 -18.34 1.50 -7.88
CA ASN A 271 -18.07 0.85 -6.59
C ASN A 271 -19.35 0.55 -5.83
N LEU A 272 -20.25 1.54 -5.73
CA LEU A 272 -21.57 1.38 -5.09
C LEU A 272 -22.33 0.19 -5.69
N SER A 273 -22.33 0.06 -7.00
CA SER A 273 -23.05 -1.01 -7.70
C SER A 273 -22.52 -2.40 -7.35
N ILE A 274 -21.21 -2.56 -7.16
CA ILE A 274 -20.59 -3.81 -6.71
C ILE A 274 -21.09 -4.17 -5.30
N TYR A 275 -21.08 -3.22 -4.37
CA TYR A 275 -21.55 -3.46 -3.00
C TYR A 275 -23.08 -3.68 -2.92
N VAL A 276 -23.87 -3.04 -3.80
CA VAL A 276 -25.30 -3.31 -3.93
C VAL A 276 -25.52 -4.77 -4.34
N LEU A 277 -24.78 -5.26 -5.34
CA LEU A 277 -24.86 -6.65 -5.78
C LEU A 277 -24.52 -7.62 -4.64
N LEU A 278 -23.42 -7.38 -3.95
CA LEU A 278 -23.00 -8.18 -2.80
C LEU A 278 -24.05 -8.18 -1.69
N LEU A 279 -24.66 -7.03 -1.41
CA LEU A 279 -25.72 -6.91 -0.40
C LEU A 279 -26.99 -7.69 -0.78
N LEU A 280 -27.40 -7.63 -2.04
CA LEU A 280 -28.55 -8.36 -2.51
C LEU A 280 -28.31 -9.89 -2.46
N ILE A 281 -27.11 -10.35 -2.82
CA ILE A 281 -26.70 -11.76 -2.70
C ILE A 281 -26.70 -12.19 -1.22
N ALA A 282 -26.08 -11.40 -0.34
CA ALA A 282 -26.05 -11.67 1.09
C ALA A 282 -27.47 -11.72 1.68
N TYR A 283 -28.35 -10.80 1.27
CA TYR A 283 -29.75 -10.78 1.69
C TYR A 283 -30.53 -11.98 1.17
N MET A 284 -30.29 -12.42 -0.06
CA MET A 284 -30.89 -13.63 -0.61
C MET A 284 -30.52 -14.87 0.22
N ILE A 285 -29.26 -14.99 0.66
CA ILE A 285 -28.78 -16.12 1.44
C ILE A 285 -29.29 -16.05 2.88
N LEU A 286 -29.04 -14.94 3.57
CA LEU A 286 -29.28 -14.79 5.01
C LEU A 286 -30.74 -14.47 5.35
N ASN A 287 -31.51 -13.96 4.39
CA ASN A 287 -32.94 -13.62 4.52
C ASN A 287 -33.27 -12.67 5.71
N ARG A 288 -32.29 -11.86 6.14
CA ARG A 288 -32.45 -10.83 7.16
C ARG A 288 -31.56 -9.64 6.84
N THR A 289 -32.16 -8.44 6.80
CA THR A 289 -31.45 -7.22 6.42
C THR A 289 -30.22 -6.95 7.27
N GLN A 290 -30.34 -7.02 8.61
CA GLN A 290 -29.24 -6.72 9.52
C GLN A 290 -28.02 -7.63 9.31
N TYR A 291 -28.23 -8.95 9.13
CA TYR A 291 -27.11 -9.88 8.93
C TYR A 291 -26.48 -9.76 7.55
N ALA A 292 -27.30 -9.43 6.54
CA ALA A 292 -26.77 -9.13 5.20
C ALA A 292 -25.86 -7.88 5.24
N CYS A 293 -26.30 -6.80 5.92
CA CYS A 293 -25.49 -5.61 6.09
C CYS A 293 -24.18 -5.89 6.84
N MET A 294 -24.27 -6.62 7.97
CA MET A 294 -23.08 -6.99 8.76
C MET A 294 -22.08 -7.81 7.94
N LEU A 295 -22.56 -8.79 7.16
CA LEU A 295 -21.70 -9.62 6.32
C LEU A 295 -20.99 -8.78 5.25
N VAL A 296 -21.73 -7.90 4.57
CA VAL A 296 -21.15 -7.09 3.49
C VAL A 296 -20.16 -6.05 4.04
N LEU A 297 -20.47 -5.42 5.16
CA LEU A 297 -19.52 -4.53 5.85
C LEU A 297 -18.24 -5.26 6.27
N LEU A 298 -18.38 -6.48 6.80
CA LEU A 298 -17.22 -7.29 7.17
C LEU A 298 -16.39 -7.69 5.95
N LEU A 299 -17.02 -8.13 4.86
CA LEU A 299 -16.32 -8.47 3.63
C LEU A 299 -15.61 -7.24 3.02
N ALA A 300 -16.26 -6.08 3.04
CA ALA A 300 -15.66 -4.82 2.59
C ALA A 300 -14.43 -4.47 3.45
N PHE A 301 -14.55 -4.56 4.77
CA PHE A 301 -13.44 -4.33 5.68
C PHE A 301 -12.27 -5.28 5.43
N MET A 302 -12.55 -6.59 5.29
CA MET A 302 -11.51 -7.59 5.00
C MET A 302 -10.80 -7.30 3.67
N LEU A 303 -11.54 -6.89 2.65
CA LEU A 303 -10.95 -6.49 1.36
C LEU A 303 -10.04 -5.27 1.52
N HIS A 304 -10.51 -4.24 2.22
CA HIS A 304 -9.76 -2.99 2.34
C HIS A 304 -8.51 -3.13 3.22
N ILE A 305 -8.62 -3.84 4.35
CA ILE A 305 -7.47 -4.05 5.24
C ILE A 305 -6.44 -4.99 4.60
N ALA A 306 -6.88 -6.03 3.89
CA ALA A 306 -5.98 -6.89 3.15
C ALA A 306 -5.23 -6.13 2.06
N ASN A 307 -5.95 -5.31 1.27
CA ASN A 307 -5.35 -4.46 0.26
C ASN A 307 -4.34 -3.46 0.86
N TYR A 308 -4.68 -2.89 2.01
CA TYR A 308 -3.83 -1.95 2.74
C TYR A 308 -2.49 -2.61 3.15
N TYR A 309 -2.52 -3.78 3.79
CA TYR A 309 -1.28 -4.47 4.18
C TYR A 309 -0.47 -4.95 2.98
N VAL A 310 -1.12 -5.47 1.94
CA VAL A 310 -0.41 -5.86 0.72
C VAL A 310 0.29 -4.65 0.09
N TRP A 311 -0.35 -3.48 0.10
CA TRP A 311 0.29 -2.24 -0.35
C TRP A 311 1.49 -1.87 0.53
N VAL A 312 1.35 -1.90 1.86
CA VAL A 312 2.45 -1.57 2.80
C VAL A 312 3.66 -2.46 2.57
N PHE A 313 3.44 -3.77 2.35
CA PHE A 313 4.54 -4.73 2.21
C PHE A 313 5.13 -4.80 0.79
N ARG A 314 4.32 -4.63 -0.22
CA ARG A 314 4.71 -4.85 -1.61
C ARG A 314 4.82 -3.56 -2.44
N GLY A 315 4.29 -2.45 -1.95
CA GLY A 315 4.20 -1.20 -2.72
C GLY A 315 3.18 -1.24 -3.87
N CYS A 316 2.39 -2.31 -3.97
CA CYS A 316 1.38 -2.50 -5.00
C CYS A 316 0.10 -3.09 -4.39
N PRO A 317 -1.10 -2.64 -4.79
CA PRO A 317 -2.37 -3.17 -4.30
C PRO A 317 -2.61 -4.62 -4.76
N ILE A 318 -3.62 -5.27 -4.17
CA ILE A 318 -4.06 -6.62 -4.59
C ILE A 318 -4.65 -6.54 -6.00
N LEU A 319 -4.15 -7.39 -6.89
CA LEU A 319 -4.64 -7.54 -8.26
C LEU A 319 -5.41 -8.85 -8.42
N ALA A 320 -6.18 -8.98 -9.50
CA ALA A 320 -6.92 -10.22 -9.79
C ALA A 320 -5.98 -11.42 -9.99
N THR A 321 -4.78 -11.20 -10.52
CA THR A 321 -3.71 -12.21 -10.66
C THR A 321 -3.26 -12.79 -9.32
N ASP A 322 -3.29 -12.00 -8.24
CA ASP A 322 -2.88 -12.44 -6.91
C ASP A 322 -3.76 -13.53 -6.32
N LEU A 323 -5.00 -13.68 -6.81
CA LEU A 323 -5.87 -14.77 -6.36
C LEU A 323 -5.27 -16.15 -6.69
N GLN A 324 -4.53 -16.26 -7.77
CA GLN A 324 -3.83 -17.50 -8.15
C GLN A 324 -2.63 -17.77 -7.24
N SER A 325 -2.06 -16.73 -6.67
CA SER A 325 -0.89 -16.77 -5.78
C SER A 325 -1.27 -16.69 -4.29
N ALA A 326 -2.56 -16.70 -3.96
CA ALA A 326 -3.03 -16.53 -2.58
C ALA A 326 -2.45 -17.59 -1.62
N ALA A 327 -2.33 -18.83 -2.05
CA ALA A 327 -1.72 -19.90 -1.25
C ALA A 327 -0.23 -19.62 -0.96
N THR A 328 0.52 -19.09 -1.93
CA THR A 328 1.92 -18.68 -1.76
C THR A 328 2.01 -17.51 -0.77
N ALA A 329 1.15 -16.52 -0.89
CA ALA A 329 1.11 -15.38 0.01
C ALA A 329 0.84 -15.80 1.48
N LEU A 330 -0.07 -16.76 1.69
CA LEU A 330 -0.35 -17.30 3.02
C LEU A 330 0.86 -18.03 3.63
N ASN A 331 1.66 -18.72 2.81
CA ASN A 331 2.84 -19.45 3.31
C ASN A 331 3.96 -18.53 3.79
N VAL A 332 4.02 -17.30 3.31
CA VAL A 332 5.04 -16.30 3.72
C VAL A 332 4.48 -15.25 4.67
N ALA A 333 3.19 -15.29 4.97
CA ALA A 333 2.53 -14.30 5.82
C ALA A 333 3.16 -14.18 7.21
N ASP A 334 3.63 -15.28 7.78
CA ASP A 334 4.26 -15.32 9.10
C ASP A 334 5.62 -14.59 9.16
N ASN A 335 6.22 -14.29 8.01
CA ASN A 335 7.50 -13.57 7.93
C ASN A 335 7.32 -12.04 8.04
N PHE A 336 6.09 -11.54 8.06
CA PHE A 336 5.79 -10.11 8.14
C PHE A 336 5.26 -9.72 9.51
N SER A 337 5.72 -8.60 10.03
CA SER A 337 5.16 -7.98 11.23
C SER A 337 3.95 -7.13 10.88
N TYR A 338 2.77 -7.55 11.32
CA TYR A 338 1.53 -6.81 11.12
C TYR A 338 1.34 -5.80 12.27
N THR A 339 1.79 -4.58 12.07
CA THR A 339 1.52 -3.48 13.00
C THR A 339 0.28 -2.72 12.56
N LEU A 340 -0.66 -2.52 13.48
CA LEU A 340 -1.79 -1.65 13.23
C LEU A 340 -1.33 -0.20 13.26
N ASP A 341 -1.77 0.56 12.28
CA ASP A 341 -1.64 2.02 12.25
C ASP A 341 -2.98 2.71 12.52
N LEU A 342 -2.98 4.03 12.44
CA LEU A 342 -4.17 4.85 12.66
C LEU A 342 -5.33 4.46 11.73
N THR A 343 -5.05 4.15 10.47
CA THR A 343 -6.04 3.75 9.46
C THR A 343 -6.67 2.40 9.79
N GLY A 344 -5.85 1.43 10.20
CA GLY A 344 -6.31 0.11 10.62
C GLY A 344 -7.20 0.18 11.88
N VAL A 345 -6.77 0.93 12.90
CA VAL A 345 -7.56 1.14 14.13
C VAL A 345 -8.90 1.81 13.82
N TRP A 346 -8.90 2.83 12.95
CA TRP A 346 -10.12 3.50 12.53
C TRP A 346 -11.08 2.54 11.82
N GLY A 347 -10.58 1.69 10.93
CA GLY A 347 -11.37 0.65 10.26
C GLY A 347 -12.04 -0.32 11.24
N VAL A 348 -11.31 -0.78 12.27
CA VAL A 348 -11.85 -1.64 13.34
C VAL A 348 -12.96 -0.93 14.11
N VAL A 349 -12.74 0.32 14.53
CA VAL A 349 -13.73 1.14 15.24
C VAL A 349 -15.00 1.34 14.41
N TYR A 350 -14.83 1.60 13.11
CA TYR A 350 -15.93 1.74 12.17
C TYR A 350 -16.79 0.46 12.11
N ILE A 351 -16.16 -0.69 11.91
CA ILE A 351 -16.88 -1.98 11.83
C ILE A 351 -17.58 -2.31 13.15
N LEU A 352 -16.91 -2.13 14.27
CA LEU A 352 -17.51 -2.39 15.60
C LEU A 352 -18.73 -1.50 15.85
N SER A 353 -18.63 -0.21 15.51
CA SER A 353 -19.71 0.76 15.70
C SER A 353 -20.95 0.41 14.87
N PHE A 354 -20.79 0.19 13.56
CA PHE A 354 -21.92 -0.14 12.69
C PHE A 354 -22.49 -1.53 12.98
N THR A 355 -21.64 -2.51 13.33
CA THR A 355 -22.11 -3.84 13.75
C THR A 355 -22.95 -3.77 15.03
N ALA A 356 -22.53 -2.99 16.02
CA ALA A 356 -23.26 -2.78 17.26
C ALA A 356 -24.62 -2.13 17.00
N MET A 357 -24.67 -1.07 16.15
CA MET A 357 -25.93 -0.44 15.75
C MET A 357 -26.88 -1.45 15.08
N LEU A 358 -26.38 -2.23 14.11
CA LEU A 358 -27.18 -3.24 13.40
C LEU A 358 -27.68 -4.35 14.32
N LEU A 359 -26.86 -4.81 15.28
CA LEU A 359 -27.27 -5.81 16.28
C LEU A 359 -28.41 -5.31 17.16
N SER A 360 -28.46 -4.02 17.47
CA SER A 360 -29.50 -3.39 18.32
C SER A 360 -30.86 -3.30 17.63
N LEU A 361 -30.91 -3.44 16.30
CA LEU A 361 -32.14 -3.33 15.51
C LEU A 361 -32.84 -4.69 15.35
N ARG A 362 -34.14 -4.63 15.05
CA ARG A 362 -34.90 -5.78 14.54
C ARG A 362 -34.73 -5.85 13.03
N GLY A 363 -34.06 -6.88 12.53
CA GLY A 363 -33.91 -7.08 11.09
C GLY A 363 -35.22 -7.46 10.43
N TYR A 364 -35.48 -6.86 9.28
CA TYR A 364 -36.58 -7.25 8.43
C TYR A 364 -36.31 -8.66 7.89
N LYS A 365 -37.28 -9.56 8.08
CA LYS A 365 -37.24 -10.90 7.49
C LYS A 365 -37.72 -10.80 6.04
N GLY A 366 -36.92 -11.31 5.13
CA GLY A 366 -37.20 -11.24 3.70
C GLY A 366 -38.40 -12.10 3.27
N PRO A 367 -38.74 -12.04 1.98
CA PRO A 367 -39.90 -12.72 1.42
C PRO A 367 -39.77 -14.24 1.40
N ARG A 368 -40.88 -14.92 1.04
CA ARG A 368 -40.91 -16.36 0.83
C ARG A 368 -39.92 -16.80 -0.27
N LEU A 369 -39.55 -18.07 -0.27
CA LEU A 369 -38.53 -18.67 -1.15
C LEU A 369 -38.67 -18.28 -2.64
N LYS A 370 -39.89 -18.35 -3.20
CA LYS A 370 -40.14 -17.98 -4.60
C LYS A 370 -39.69 -16.56 -4.95
N ARG A 371 -39.97 -15.57 -4.07
CA ARG A 371 -39.52 -14.17 -4.27
C ARG A 371 -38.01 -14.02 -4.08
N ARG A 372 -37.40 -14.86 -3.21
CA ARG A 372 -35.94 -14.88 -3.03
C ARG A 372 -35.23 -15.37 -4.29
N LEU A 373 -35.77 -16.40 -4.92
CA LEU A 373 -35.26 -16.92 -6.21
C LEU A 373 -35.38 -15.86 -7.30
N PHE A 374 -36.48 -15.07 -7.32
CA PHE A 374 -36.61 -13.96 -8.24
C PHE A 374 -35.53 -12.88 -7.99
N ILE A 375 -35.25 -12.53 -6.73
CA ILE A 375 -34.14 -11.61 -6.39
C ILE A 375 -32.81 -12.20 -6.86
N GLY A 376 -32.60 -13.53 -6.69
CA GLY A 376 -31.39 -14.22 -7.18
C GLY A 376 -31.26 -14.15 -8.70
N ALA A 377 -32.35 -14.36 -9.44
CA ALA A 377 -32.36 -14.21 -10.90
C ALA A 377 -32.07 -12.76 -11.33
N ALA A 378 -32.63 -11.77 -10.62
CA ALA A 378 -32.34 -10.34 -10.88
C ALA A 378 -30.87 -10.01 -10.58
N CYS A 379 -30.27 -10.54 -9.50
CA CYS A 379 -28.87 -10.39 -9.20
C CYS A 379 -27.98 -11.03 -10.28
N ALA A 380 -28.34 -12.22 -10.76
CA ALA A 380 -27.62 -12.88 -11.85
C ALA A 380 -27.70 -12.07 -13.15
N ALA A 381 -28.89 -11.58 -13.50
CA ALA A 381 -29.07 -10.72 -14.67
C ALA A 381 -28.24 -9.42 -14.54
N TYR A 382 -28.26 -8.81 -13.36
CA TYR A 382 -27.45 -7.62 -13.09
C TYR A 382 -25.94 -7.91 -13.23
N ALA A 383 -25.46 -9.03 -12.63
CA ALA A 383 -24.06 -9.44 -12.75
C ALA A 383 -23.67 -9.71 -14.21
N CYS A 384 -24.55 -10.33 -15.00
CA CYS A 384 -24.34 -10.53 -16.44
C CYS A 384 -24.25 -9.19 -17.19
N ILE A 385 -25.18 -8.27 -16.96
CA ILE A 385 -25.16 -6.94 -17.59
C ILE A 385 -23.91 -6.18 -17.21
N PHE A 386 -23.54 -6.19 -15.92
CA PHE A 386 -22.31 -5.55 -15.44
C PHE A 386 -21.08 -6.16 -16.11
N SER A 387 -20.99 -7.49 -16.20
CA SER A 387 -19.89 -8.19 -16.87
C SER A 387 -19.80 -7.86 -18.35
N ILE A 388 -20.94 -7.77 -19.05
CA ILE A 388 -21.00 -7.38 -20.46
C ILE A 388 -20.47 -5.94 -20.63
N LEU A 389 -20.97 -5.00 -19.83
CA LEU A 389 -20.54 -3.60 -19.87
C LEU A 389 -19.05 -3.43 -19.53
N PHE A 390 -18.51 -4.35 -18.72
CA PHE A 390 -17.13 -4.32 -18.25
C PHE A 390 -16.15 -4.99 -19.22
N ILE A 391 -16.52 -6.18 -19.76
CA ILE A 391 -15.61 -7.05 -20.51
C ILE A 391 -15.80 -6.91 -22.03
N GLN A 392 -17.06 -6.77 -22.48
CA GLN A 392 -17.37 -6.82 -23.91
C GLN A 392 -17.54 -5.42 -24.54
N THR A 393 -17.80 -4.41 -23.72
CA THR A 393 -17.96 -3.04 -24.19
C THR A 393 -16.94 -2.12 -23.54
N ASP A 394 -16.57 -1.04 -24.22
CA ASP A 394 -15.71 0.00 -23.64
C ASP A 394 -16.49 0.97 -22.72
N PHE A 395 -17.68 0.62 -22.28
CA PHE A 395 -18.52 1.56 -21.53
C PHE A 395 -17.87 2.00 -20.21
N ILE A 396 -17.40 1.05 -19.40
CA ILE A 396 -16.70 1.34 -18.14
C ILE A 396 -15.28 1.83 -18.41
N PRO A 397 -14.45 1.14 -19.21
CA PRO A 397 -13.08 1.58 -19.50
C PRO A 397 -12.98 2.99 -20.08
N LYS A 398 -13.95 3.44 -20.89
CA LYS A 398 -13.98 4.82 -21.41
C LYS A 398 -14.27 5.89 -20.34
N ARG A 399 -14.96 5.55 -19.27
CA ARG A 399 -15.35 6.47 -18.17
C ARG A 399 -14.40 6.45 -17.00
N VAL A 400 -13.70 5.34 -16.83
CA VAL A 400 -12.79 5.11 -15.72
C VAL A 400 -11.46 4.63 -16.28
N LYS A 401 -10.45 5.46 -16.20
CA LYS A 401 -9.09 5.07 -16.61
C LYS A 401 -8.50 4.11 -15.61
N HIS A 402 -8.03 2.98 -16.10
CA HIS A 402 -7.21 2.04 -15.34
C HIS A 402 -5.77 2.18 -15.81
N GLU A 403 -4.89 2.61 -14.92
CA GLU A 403 -3.47 2.74 -15.19
C GLU A 403 -2.79 1.41 -14.83
N ILE A 404 -2.61 0.56 -15.84
CA ILE A 404 -2.04 -0.79 -15.66
C ILE A 404 -0.62 -0.70 -15.09
N TRP A 405 0.17 0.27 -15.54
CA TRP A 405 1.56 0.49 -15.11
C TRP A 405 1.69 1.13 -13.72
N PHE A 406 0.64 1.78 -13.23
CA PHE A 406 0.59 2.42 -11.93
C PHE A 406 -0.69 2.04 -11.18
N PRO A 407 -0.82 0.76 -10.78
CA PRO A 407 -2.05 0.29 -10.13
C PRO A 407 -2.38 1.05 -8.85
N GLN A 408 -1.38 1.56 -8.12
CA GLN A 408 -1.58 2.41 -6.94
C GLN A 408 -2.46 3.64 -7.26
N ARG A 409 -2.17 4.34 -8.37
CA ARG A 409 -2.95 5.51 -8.81
C ARG A 409 -4.38 5.14 -9.18
N SER A 410 -4.54 3.97 -9.83
CA SER A 410 -5.86 3.44 -10.15
C SER A 410 -6.69 3.16 -8.90
N TYR A 411 -6.09 2.50 -7.90
CA TYR A 411 -6.78 2.18 -6.65
C TYR A 411 -7.12 3.44 -5.84
N ALA A 412 -6.20 4.38 -5.72
CA ALA A 412 -6.47 5.66 -5.09
C ALA A 412 -7.62 6.39 -5.79
N LYS A 413 -7.59 6.52 -7.12
CA LYS A 413 -8.57 7.29 -7.88
C LYS A 413 -9.91 6.58 -8.06
N ASN A 414 -9.89 5.28 -8.37
CA ASN A 414 -11.09 4.53 -8.77
C ASN A 414 -11.76 3.81 -7.59
N GLY A 415 -11.07 3.65 -6.45
CA GLY A 415 -11.51 2.86 -5.31
C GLY A 415 -11.13 1.37 -5.46
N ASN A 416 -11.06 0.68 -4.32
CA ASN A 416 -10.47 -0.66 -4.24
C ASN A 416 -11.29 -1.73 -4.99
N ALA A 417 -12.63 -1.76 -4.82
CA ALA A 417 -13.47 -2.79 -5.41
C ALA A 417 -13.50 -2.68 -6.94
N LEU A 418 -13.66 -1.48 -7.47
CA LEU A 418 -13.68 -1.25 -8.91
C LEU A 418 -12.31 -1.55 -9.54
N SER A 419 -11.21 -1.06 -8.93
CA SER A 419 -9.86 -1.29 -9.45
C SER A 419 -9.50 -2.77 -9.44
N PHE A 420 -9.86 -3.51 -8.39
CA PHE A 420 -9.70 -4.94 -8.35
C PHE A 420 -10.47 -5.63 -9.50
N MET A 421 -11.73 -5.24 -9.74
CA MET A 421 -12.50 -5.76 -10.87
C MET A 421 -11.86 -5.39 -12.22
N MET A 422 -11.31 -4.17 -12.35
CA MET A 422 -10.64 -3.75 -13.59
C MET A 422 -9.33 -4.50 -13.84
N SER A 423 -8.64 -4.95 -12.80
CA SER A 423 -7.41 -5.73 -12.95
C SER A 423 -7.63 -7.10 -13.64
N TRP A 424 -8.87 -7.64 -13.65
CA TRP A 424 -9.21 -8.82 -14.43
C TRP A 424 -9.05 -8.63 -15.94
N SER A 425 -9.31 -7.42 -16.45
CA SER A 425 -9.15 -7.13 -17.88
C SER A 425 -7.67 -7.11 -18.29
N ALA A 426 -6.77 -6.83 -17.33
CA ALA A 426 -5.34 -6.80 -17.56
C ALA A 426 -4.69 -8.20 -17.65
N ILE A 427 -5.39 -9.26 -17.25
CA ILE A 427 -4.87 -10.64 -17.34
C ILE A 427 -4.84 -11.14 -18.79
N LYS A 428 -5.69 -10.57 -19.64
CA LYS A 428 -5.82 -11.03 -21.02
C LYS A 428 -4.68 -10.52 -21.90
N VAL A 429 -3.86 -11.44 -22.39
CA VAL A 429 -2.85 -11.14 -23.42
C VAL A 429 -3.56 -10.85 -24.73
N GLU A 430 -3.38 -9.65 -25.26
CA GLU A 430 -3.96 -9.28 -26.55
C GLU A 430 -3.16 -9.94 -27.69
N LYS A 431 -3.89 -10.58 -28.62
CA LYS A 431 -3.27 -11.14 -29.82
C LYS A 431 -2.80 -9.99 -30.72
N PRO A 432 -1.57 -10.05 -31.27
CA PRO A 432 -1.12 -9.12 -32.30
C PRO A 432 -2.11 -9.06 -33.48
N LYS A 433 -2.26 -7.90 -34.11
CA LYS A 433 -3.26 -7.69 -35.17
C LYS A 433 -3.17 -8.71 -36.31
N ASN A 434 -2.00 -9.23 -36.62
CA ASN A 434 -1.76 -10.18 -37.71
C ASN A 434 -1.46 -11.61 -37.19
N TYR A 435 -1.87 -11.92 -35.98
CA TYR A 435 -1.62 -13.24 -35.40
C TYR A 435 -2.38 -14.33 -36.15
N SER A 436 -1.65 -15.25 -36.75
CA SER A 436 -2.15 -16.52 -37.28
C SER A 436 -1.11 -17.62 -37.07
N ILE A 437 -1.56 -18.86 -37.04
CA ILE A 437 -0.65 -20.02 -36.92
C ILE A 437 0.29 -20.10 -38.13
N GLU A 438 -0.18 -19.71 -39.31
CA GLU A 438 0.62 -19.66 -40.53
C GLU A 438 1.74 -18.64 -40.41
N GLU A 439 1.45 -17.43 -39.89
CA GLU A 439 2.46 -16.39 -39.71
C GLU A 439 3.50 -16.80 -38.68
N VAL A 440 3.09 -17.42 -37.55
CA VAL A 440 4.01 -17.97 -36.55
C VAL A 440 4.93 -19.05 -37.18
N LYS A 441 4.37 -19.96 -38.00
CA LYS A 441 5.16 -20.97 -38.70
C LYS A 441 6.13 -20.36 -39.73
N LYS A 442 5.71 -19.27 -40.37
CA LYS A 442 6.57 -18.54 -41.32
C LYS A 442 7.74 -17.86 -40.60
N ILE A 443 7.47 -17.21 -39.46
CA ILE A 443 8.51 -16.63 -38.61
C ILE A 443 9.47 -17.72 -38.12
N ALA A 444 8.97 -18.83 -37.61
CA ALA A 444 9.80 -19.95 -37.16
C ALA A 444 10.69 -20.54 -38.27
N LYS A 445 10.21 -20.56 -39.52
CA LYS A 445 11.02 -20.97 -40.68
C LYS A 445 12.06 -19.92 -41.08
N ALA A 446 11.75 -18.63 -40.92
CA ALA A 446 12.68 -17.55 -41.26
C ALA A 446 13.82 -17.41 -40.23
N TYR A 447 13.58 -17.83 -39.02
CA TYR A 447 14.57 -17.87 -37.93
C TYR A 447 14.71 -19.32 -37.43
N PRO A 448 15.31 -20.22 -38.24
CA PRO A 448 15.57 -21.57 -37.77
C PRO A 448 16.45 -21.45 -36.52
N SER A 449 16.10 -22.17 -35.46
CA SER A 449 17.02 -22.34 -34.36
C SER A 449 18.29 -22.92 -34.96
N ASP A 450 19.39 -22.21 -34.85
CA ASP A 450 20.68 -22.80 -35.12
C ASP A 450 20.71 -24.10 -34.34
N GLN A 451 20.64 -25.23 -35.04
CA GLN A 451 20.95 -26.50 -34.42
C GLN A 451 22.35 -26.28 -33.88
N ALA A 452 22.45 -26.12 -32.57
CA ALA A 452 23.71 -25.99 -31.91
C ALA A 452 24.59 -27.06 -32.55
N SER A 453 25.58 -26.62 -33.38
CA SER A 453 26.55 -27.51 -33.92
C SER A 453 27.02 -28.30 -32.72
N LYS A 454 26.88 -29.63 -32.77
CA LYS A 454 27.46 -30.49 -31.77
C LYS A 454 28.94 -30.12 -31.80
N THR A 455 29.31 -29.16 -30.99
CA THR A 455 30.69 -28.92 -30.65
C THR A 455 31.11 -30.25 -30.04
N ASP A 456 31.99 -30.95 -30.71
CA ASP A 456 32.57 -32.17 -30.19
C ASP A 456 32.89 -31.93 -28.73
N ALA A 457 32.23 -32.70 -27.84
CA ALA A 457 32.44 -32.58 -26.42
C ALA A 457 33.95 -32.59 -26.21
N SER A 458 34.51 -31.51 -25.71
CA SER A 458 35.93 -31.40 -25.47
C SER A 458 36.33 -32.62 -24.65
N GLU A 459 37.46 -33.28 -24.98
CA GLU A 459 37.98 -34.43 -24.24
C GLU A 459 38.05 -34.22 -22.71
N ASN A 460 37.90 -32.99 -22.25
CA ASN A 460 37.93 -32.57 -20.83
C ASN A 460 36.55 -32.56 -20.11
N GLY A 461 35.47 -33.02 -20.74
CA GLY A 461 34.15 -33.02 -20.14
C GLY A 461 33.56 -31.61 -19.96
N SER A 462 32.22 -31.49 -19.94
CA SER A 462 31.54 -30.22 -19.66
C SER A 462 31.60 -29.90 -18.17
N PRO A 463 31.91 -28.66 -17.77
CA PRO A 463 31.94 -28.28 -16.36
C PRO A 463 30.53 -28.35 -15.72
N ASN A 464 30.48 -28.68 -14.44
CA ASN A 464 29.21 -28.54 -13.69
C ASN A 464 28.83 -27.06 -13.57
N ILE A 465 27.55 -26.75 -13.78
CA ILE A 465 27.03 -25.41 -13.69
C ILE A 465 26.10 -25.35 -12.48
N ILE A 466 26.38 -24.43 -11.55
CA ILE A 466 25.54 -24.13 -10.38
C ILE A 466 25.03 -22.69 -10.53
N ALA A 467 23.73 -22.54 -10.75
CA ALA A 467 23.07 -21.23 -10.79
C ALA A 467 22.36 -20.99 -9.47
N ILE A 468 22.73 -19.92 -8.77
CA ILE A 468 22.13 -19.53 -7.49
C ILE A 468 21.39 -18.22 -7.71
N MET A 469 20.05 -18.26 -7.57
CA MET A 469 19.24 -17.06 -7.48
C MET A 469 19.18 -16.62 -6.02
N ASN A 470 19.93 -15.58 -5.69
CA ASN A 470 19.94 -15.02 -4.34
C ASN A 470 18.93 -13.89 -4.25
N GLU A 471 17.75 -14.23 -3.71
CA GLU A 471 16.65 -13.26 -3.55
C GLU A 471 17.04 -12.11 -2.62
N SER A 472 16.54 -10.92 -2.94
CA SER A 472 16.73 -9.71 -2.13
C SER A 472 18.18 -9.30 -1.89
N LEU A 473 19.14 -9.90 -2.61
CA LEU A 473 20.52 -9.48 -2.55
C LEU A 473 20.72 -8.23 -3.41
N ALA A 474 21.12 -7.15 -2.75
CA ALA A 474 21.52 -5.92 -3.40
C ALA A 474 22.81 -5.37 -2.80
N ASP A 475 23.69 -4.87 -3.63
CA ASP A 475 24.82 -4.08 -3.17
C ASP A 475 24.34 -2.66 -2.84
N LEU A 476 24.24 -2.34 -1.56
CA LEU A 476 23.72 -1.07 -1.06
C LEU A 476 24.59 0.12 -1.48
N ASN A 477 25.87 -0.11 -1.75
CA ASN A 477 26.79 0.95 -2.19
C ASN A 477 26.58 1.38 -3.65
N TYR A 478 25.73 0.65 -4.37
CA TYR A 478 25.58 0.83 -5.80
C TYR A 478 24.84 2.11 -6.21
N ASN A 479 23.68 2.40 -5.59
CA ASN A 479 22.83 3.54 -5.96
C ASN A 479 22.97 4.75 -5.00
N ASN A 480 23.20 4.46 -3.73
CA ASN A 480 23.42 5.47 -2.69
C ASN A 480 24.45 4.88 -1.72
N PRO A 481 25.73 5.23 -1.84
CA PRO A 481 26.75 4.70 -0.95
C PRO A 481 26.34 4.95 0.50
N VAL A 482 26.20 3.87 1.24
CA VAL A 482 25.92 3.89 2.67
C VAL A 482 27.25 3.69 3.37
N ASN A 483 27.69 4.66 4.16
CA ASN A 483 28.88 4.50 4.98
C ASN A 483 28.56 3.54 6.12
N LEU A 484 29.02 2.31 5.99
CA LEU A 484 28.93 1.29 6.99
C LEU A 484 30.28 1.15 7.72
N SER A 485 30.25 0.80 8.99
CA SER A 485 31.46 0.56 9.79
C SER A 485 32.29 -0.63 9.27
N GLU A 486 31.63 -1.57 8.58
CA GLU A 486 32.25 -2.77 8.02
C GLU A 486 31.63 -3.09 6.65
N ASP A 487 32.41 -3.78 5.80
CA ASP A 487 31.91 -4.30 4.55
C ASP A 487 30.88 -5.40 4.81
N TYR A 488 29.64 -5.21 4.36
CA TYR A 488 28.54 -6.15 4.58
C TYR A 488 28.49 -7.30 3.57
N LEU A 489 29.29 -7.24 2.49
CA LEU A 489 29.43 -8.30 1.49
C LEU A 489 30.93 -8.63 1.24
N PRO A 490 31.73 -8.88 2.29
CA PRO A 490 33.19 -8.97 2.17
C PRO A 490 33.61 -10.07 1.22
N PHE A 491 32.94 -11.22 1.22
CA PHE A 491 33.23 -12.31 0.30
C PHE A 491 33.01 -11.90 -1.16
N LEU A 492 31.83 -11.34 -1.47
CA LEU A 492 31.50 -10.94 -2.86
C LEU A 492 32.41 -9.81 -3.34
N HIS A 493 32.73 -8.84 -2.49
CA HIS A 493 33.62 -7.75 -2.85
C HIS A 493 35.07 -8.23 -3.05
N SER A 494 35.51 -9.25 -2.31
CA SER A 494 36.86 -9.81 -2.43
C SER A 494 37.12 -10.63 -3.70
N LEU A 495 36.08 -11.14 -4.36
CA LEU A 495 36.24 -11.95 -5.56
C LEU A 495 36.83 -11.12 -6.71
N LYS A 496 38.04 -11.52 -7.20
CA LYS A 496 38.76 -10.82 -8.27
C LYS A 496 39.24 -11.77 -9.38
N GLU A 497 39.66 -12.97 -9.00
CA GLU A 497 40.21 -13.95 -9.94
C GLU A 497 39.11 -14.90 -10.43
N ASN A 498 39.18 -15.29 -11.71
CA ASN A 498 38.21 -16.18 -12.36
C ASN A 498 36.74 -15.73 -12.13
N THR A 499 36.52 -14.44 -12.03
CA THR A 499 35.23 -13.84 -11.66
C THR A 499 34.85 -12.77 -12.66
N VAL A 500 33.60 -12.82 -13.15
CA VAL A 500 32.98 -11.75 -13.91
C VAL A 500 31.87 -11.16 -13.03
N LYS A 501 31.91 -9.85 -12.81
CA LYS A 501 30.89 -9.11 -12.05
C LYS A 501 30.14 -8.17 -12.97
N GLY A 502 28.87 -7.99 -12.73
CA GLY A 502 28.02 -7.08 -13.49
C GLY A 502 26.74 -6.75 -12.74
N LYS A 503 25.98 -5.86 -13.33
CA LYS A 503 24.66 -5.47 -12.83
C LYS A 503 23.61 -6.27 -13.59
N LEU A 504 22.72 -6.90 -12.85
CA LEU A 504 21.55 -7.55 -13.42
C LEU A 504 20.36 -6.60 -13.25
N TYR A 505 19.84 -6.10 -14.36
CA TYR A 505 18.58 -5.38 -14.38
C TYR A 505 17.45 -6.38 -14.55
N VAL A 506 16.52 -6.37 -13.59
CA VAL A 506 15.35 -7.26 -13.61
C VAL A 506 14.08 -6.44 -13.89
N SER A 507 13.11 -7.07 -14.53
CA SER A 507 11.83 -6.42 -14.91
C SER A 507 10.86 -6.27 -13.73
N ILE A 508 11.24 -6.69 -12.51
CA ILE A 508 10.38 -6.76 -11.33
C ILE A 508 10.92 -5.83 -10.25
N GLU A 509 10.05 -4.97 -9.73
CA GLU A 509 10.37 -3.99 -8.69
C GLU A 509 10.30 -4.55 -7.26
N GLY A 510 9.83 -5.77 -7.08
CA GLY A 510 9.71 -6.43 -5.78
C GLY A 510 8.71 -7.56 -5.79
N ALA A 511 8.85 -8.52 -4.88
CA ALA A 511 8.11 -9.77 -4.87
C ALA A 511 8.20 -10.52 -6.22
N ASN A 512 7.33 -11.49 -6.47
CA ASN A 512 7.22 -12.22 -7.74
C ASN A 512 8.56 -12.77 -8.28
N THR A 513 9.40 -13.36 -7.44
CA THR A 513 10.70 -13.95 -7.79
C THR A 513 10.62 -14.91 -8.98
N ALA A 514 9.50 -15.66 -9.08
CA ALA A 514 9.23 -16.55 -10.19
C ALA A 514 9.28 -15.87 -11.57
N ASN A 515 9.10 -14.55 -11.62
CA ASN A 515 9.14 -13.78 -12.86
C ASN A 515 10.58 -13.55 -13.34
N THR A 516 11.49 -13.20 -12.43
CA THR A 516 12.92 -13.12 -12.74
C THR A 516 13.47 -14.50 -13.12
N GLU A 517 13.02 -15.53 -12.41
CA GLU A 517 13.36 -16.92 -12.71
C GLU A 517 12.85 -17.35 -14.10
N PHE A 518 11.62 -16.97 -14.46
CA PHE A 518 11.07 -17.19 -15.80
C PHE A 518 11.93 -16.54 -16.89
N GLU A 519 12.29 -15.26 -16.74
CA GLU A 519 13.13 -14.56 -17.71
C GLU A 519 14.51 -15.22 -17.85
N PHE A 520 15.13 -15.59 -16.73
CA PHE A 520 16.43 -16.26 -16.72
C PHE A 520 16.39 -17.65 -17.37
N LEU A 521 15.40 -18.47 -17.00
CA LEU A 521 15.34 -19.86 -17.48
C LEU A 521 14.86 -19.99 -18.93
N THR A 522 14.00 -19.09 -19.39
CA THR A 522 13.39 -19.20 -20.72
C THR A 522 13.97 -18.23 -21.74
N GLY A 523 14.68 -17.20 -21.30
CA GLY A 523 15.13 -16.12 -22.18
C GLY A 523 14.00 -15.23 -22.72
N ASN A 524 12.75 -15.43 -22.27
CA ASN A 524 11.62 -14.61 -22.67
C ASN A 524 11.50 -13.40 -21.74
N THR A 525 11.01 -12.28 -22.28
CA THR A 525 10.74 -11.09 -21.50
C THR A 525 9.30 -11.01 -21.02
N LEU A 526 9.09 -10.44 -19.84
CA LEU A 526 7.78 -10.07 -19.33
C LEU A 526 7.16 -8.84 -20.04
N GLY A 527 7.95 -8.10 -20.81
CA GLY A 527 7.54 -6.84 -21.43
C GLY A 527 6.33 -6.94 -22.37
N PHE A 528 5.97 -8.12 -22.84
CA PHE A 528 4.79 -8.37 -23.68
C PHE A 528 3.63 -9.02 -22.91
N LEU A 529 3.79 -9.26 -21.63
CA LEU A 529 2.78 -9.85 -20.77
C LEU A 529 2.09 -8.76 -19.93
N PRO A 530 0.89 -9.01 -19.42
CA PRO A 530 0.21 -8.09 -18.52
C PRO A 530 1.06 -7.77 -17.29
N TYR A 531 0.99 -6.52 -16.87
CA TYR A 531 1.73 -6.05 -15.70
C TYR A 531 1.35 -6.86 -14.44
N HIS A 532 2.35 -7.21 -13.65
CA HIS A 532 2.23 -8.08 -12.46
C HIS A 532 1.70 -9.51 -12.69
N CYS A 533 1.59 -9.97 -13.92
CA CYS A 533 1.31 -11.38 -14.15
C CYS A 533 2.46 -12.26 -13.64
N VAL A 534 2.13 -13.51 -13.34
CA VAL A 534 3.11 -14.54 -12.98
C VAL A 534 3.01 -15.67 -13.98
N PRO A 535 3.89 -15.74 -15.00
CA PRO A 535 3.80 -16.74 -16.06
C PRO A 535 3.69 -18.17 -15.57
N TYR A 536 4.36 -18.49 -14.47
CA TYR A 536 4.28 -19.82 -13.83
C TYR A 536 2.86 -20.21 -13.42
N ASN A 537 2.09 -19.27 -12.91
CA ASN A 537 0.72 -19.51 -12.49
C ASN A 537 -0.28 -19.41 -13.65
N GLU A 538 0.00 -18.54 -14.63
CA GLU A 538 -1.02 -18.07 -15.57
C GLU A 538 -0.85 -18.64 -16.97
N TYR A 539 0.37 -18.78 -17.47
CA TYR A 539 0.61 -19.05 -18.89
C TYR A 539 1.32 -20.37 -19.19
N ILE A 540 2.19 -20.86 -18.31
CA ILE A 540 2.91 -22.11 -18.57
C ILE A 540 1.97 -23.30 -18.31
N ARG A 541 1.49 -23.92 -19.38
CA ARG A 541 0.57 -25.07 -19.35
C ARG A 541 1.09 -26.26 -20.14
N ASP A 542 2.17 -26.09 -20.90
CA ASP A 542 2.80 -27.09 -21.74
C ASP A 542 4.31 -26.88 -21.73
N VAL A 543 5.04 -27.80 -22.34
CA VAL A 543 6.50 -27.76 -22.45
C VAL A 543 6.93 -26.46 -23.10
N LEU A 544 7.79 -25.73 -22.39
CA LEU A 544 8.35 -24.46 -22.85
C LEU A 544 9.86 -24.60 -23.00
N PRO A 545 10.46 -24.23 -24.16
CA PRO A 545 11.91 -24.20 -24.32
C PRO A 545 12.57 -23.40 -23.21
N SER A 546 13.65 -23.93 -22.65
CA SER A 546 14.34 -23.34 -21.51
C SER A 546 15.85 -23.68 -21.54
N MET A 547 16.58 -23.03 -20.63
CA MET A 547 17.99 -23.34 -20.38
C MET A 547 18.18 -24.84 -20.03
N ALA A 548 17.26 -25.42 -19.23
CA ALA A 548 17.37 -26.84 -18.86
C ALA A 548 17.27 -27.75 -20.07
N HIS A 549 16.40 -27.47 -21.04
CA HIS A 549 16.34 -28.19 -22.31
C HIS A 549 17.63 -28.01 -23.12
N SER A 550 18.14 -26.77 -23.19
CA SER A 550 19.37 -26.47 -23.92
C SER A 550 20.59 -27.17 -23.32
N MET A 551 20.70 -27.26 -21.99
CA MET A 551 21.77 -28.00 -21.34
C MET A 551 21.72 -29.50 -21.68
N LYS A 552 20.54 -30.11 -21.68
CA LYS A 552 20.37 -31.51 -22.07
C LYS A 552 20.80 -31.79 -23.52
N THR A 553 20.47 -30.86 -24.42
CA THR A 553 20.94 -31.01 -25.84
C THR A 553 22.44 -30.89 -25.98
N GLN A 554 23.11 -30.24 -25.04
CA GLN A 554 24.58 -30.12 -24.98
C GLN A 554 25.26 -31.29 -24.24
N GLY A 555 24.51 -32.31 -23.81
CA GLY A 555 25.04 -33.52 -23.20
C GLY A 555 25.10 -33.52 -21.67
N TYR A 556 24.52 -32.54 -21.00
CA TYR A 556 24.40 -32.60 -19.53
C TYR A 556 23.43 -33.70 -19.11
N ALA A 557 23.91 -34.61 -18.24
CA ALA A 557 23.16 -35.80 -17.83
C ALA A 557 21.96 -35.48 -16.94
N GLY A 558 22.03 -34.44 -16.11
CA GLY A 558 20.96 -34.05 -15.20
C GLY A 558 20.90 -32.52 -15.00
N VAL A 559 19.72 -32.00 -15.04
CA VAL A 559 19.43 -30.61 -14.69
C VAL A 559 18.40 -30.62 -13.57
N ASN A 560 18.81 -30.23 -12.36
CA ASN A 560 18.03 -30.35 -11.15
C ASN A 560 17.75 -28.97 -10.56
N ALA A 561 16.59 -28.80 -9.90
CA ALA A 561 16.22 -27.60 -9.18
C ALA A 561 16.18 -27.86 -7.69
N PHE A 562 16.76 -26.94 -6.91
CA PHE A 562 16.69 -26.94 -5.45
C PHE A 562 16.01 -25.65 -5.00
N HIS A 563 14.94 -25.80 -4.24
CA HIS A 563 14.19 -24.64 -3.74
C HIS A 563 14.04 -24.72 -2.22
N PRO A 564 14.48 -23.69 -1.45
CA PRO A 564 14.54 -23.74 0.01
C PRO A 564 13.18 -23.55 0.71
N TYR A 565 12.08 -23.52 -0.03
CA TYR A 565 10.73 -23.36 0.48
C TYR A 565 9.82 -24.51 0.08
N ARG A 566 8.64 -24.56 0.68
CA ARG A 566 7.61 -25.58 0.40
C ARG A 566 7.24 -25.63 -1.08
N SER A 567 6.89 -26.80 -1.55
CA SER A 567 6.51 -27.10 -2.93
C SER A 567 5.35 -26.28 -3.50
N SER A 568 4.52 -25.68 -2.65
CA SER A 568 3.34 -24.89 -3.06
C SER A 568 3.63 -23.51 -3.66
N GLY A 569 4.91 -23.05 -3.61
CA GLY A 569 5.26 -21.70 -4.08
C GLY A 569 5.31 -21.60 -5.61
N TRP A 570 4.53 -20.69 -6.20
CA TRP A 570 4.54 -20.32 -7.61
C TRP A 570 4.34 -21.47 -8.60
N SER A 571 3.60 -22.51 -8.23
CA SER A 571 3.34 -23.71 -9.07
C SER A 571 4.62 -24.40 -9.60
N ARG A 572 5.76 -24.25 -8.96
CA ARG A 572 7.05 -24.77 -9.40
C ARG A 572 7.06 -26.29 -9.59
N THR A 573 6.32 -27.03 -8.77
CA THR A 573 6.16 -28.49 -8.93
C THR A 573 5.56 -28.88 -10.27
N ILE A 574 4.75 -28.02 -10.88
CA ILE A 574 4.15 -28.24 -12.21
C ILE A 574 5.07 -27.68 -13.29
N VAL A 575 5.62 -26.50 -13.07
CA VAL A 575 6.33 -25.72 -14.08
C VAL A 575 7.75 -26.26 -14.35
N TYR A 576 8.50 -26.66 -13.33
CA TYR A 576 9.87 -27.13 -13.53
C TYR A 576 9.97 -28.35 -14.45
N PRO A 577 9.13 -29.38 -14.34
CA PRO A 577 9.10 -30.46 -15.34
C PRO A 577 8.82 -29.97 -16.76
N LEU A 578 7.91 -28.99 -16.93
CA LEU A 578 7.61 -28.39 -18.23
C LEU A 578 8.77 -27.55 -18.79
N LEU A 579 9.62 -27.01 -17.91
CA LEU A 579 10.86 -26.34 -18.26
C LEU A 579 12.04 -27.31 -18.45
N GLY A 580 11.82 -28.62 -18.28
CA GLY A 580 12.82 -29.65 -18.57
C GLY A 580 13.73 -30.02 -17.40
N PHE A 581 13.46 -29.64 -16.17
CA PHE A 581 14.21 -30.13 -15.00
C PHE A 581 13.96 -31.63 -14.80
N ASN A 582 14.98 -32.38 -14.37
CA ASN A 582 14.88 -33.80 -14.07
C ASN A 582 14.24 -34.02 -12.70
N ASP A 583 14.91 -33.50 -11.68
CA ASP A 583 14.46 -33.63 -10.30
C ASP A 583 14.31 -32.24 -9.68
N CYS A 584 13.33 -32.13 -8.79
CA CYS A 584 13.01 -30.89 -8.09
C CYS A 584 12.92 -31.18 -6.59
N PHE A 585 13.77 -30.52 -5.82
CA PHE A 585 13.87 -30.70 -4.38
C PHE A 585 13.31 -29.46 -3.68
N PHE A 586 12.38 -29.67 -2.76
CA PHE A 586 11.74 -28.64 -1.95
C PHE A 586 11.95 -28.96 -0.48
N GLN A 587 12.02 -27.92 0.37
CA GLN A 587 12.16 -28.08 1.82
C GLN A 587 10.80 -28.29 2.51
#